data_500760563290d748f65237669af4ba81
#
_entry.id   500760563290d748f65237669af4ba81
#
_cell.length_a   1.000
_cell.length_b   1.000
_cell.length_c   1.000
_cell.angle_alpha   90.00
_cell.angle_beta   90.00
_cell.angle_gamma   90.00
#
_symmetry.space_group_name_H-M   'P 1'
#
loop_
_entity.id
_entity.type
_entity.pdbx_description
1 polymer ?
#
loop_
_entity_poly.entity_id
_entity_poly.type
_entity_poly.pdbx_seq_one_letter_code
_entity_poly.pdbx_strand_id
1 'polypeptide(L)'
;MDRVDCVVIGAGVVGLAVARALALSPAFAGRELMVLEAADAIGTGTSSRNSEVIHAGIYYAAGSLKAQLCVRGKALLYAYCAERGIAHRRCGKLIVATDAAQVAQLQGIVAKAAANGVADLVLLSADEARAMEPQLQCTAAIHSPSTGIVDSHGLMLALQGDFENAGGIVALNTTLAQARCTPDGIVLAMADGTELLAGTVVNAAGLSAQALALRLQGLDPAHVPPSHFAKGNYFTLAGRAPFTRLIYPAPEAAGLGVHLTLDLGGQAKFGPDVQWVDDPEDLVVDPRRGDGFYAEVRKYWPGLPDGALQPGYAGMRPKIQAPHEPARDFVLQGPAVHGVPGLVNLFGIESPGLTSSLAIGEQVARLLQPV
;
A
#
# COMPACT_ATOMS: atom_id res chain seq x y z
N MET A 1 24.36 11.31 24.44
CA MET A 1 23.35 11.15 23.41
C MET A 1 24.09 10.75 22.15
N ASP A 2 23.78 9.59 21.64
CA ASP A 2 24.41 9.06 20.43
C ASP A 2 23.91 9.82 19.18
N ARG A 3 24.72 9.81 18.12
CA ARG A 3 24.41 10.51 16.88
C ARG A 3 24.31 9.49 15.73
N VAL A 4 23.33 9.70 14.87
CA VAL A 4 23.14 8.93 13.64
C VAL A 4 22.81 9.89 12.49
N ASP A 5 23.24 9.58 11.28
CA ASP A 5 23.01 10.48 10.15
C ASP A 5 21.56 10.48 9.68
N CYS A 6 20.92 9.29 9.62
CA CYS A 6 19.55 9.16 9.14
C CYS A 6 18.77 8.08 9.90
N VAL A 7 17.55 8.43 10.30
CA VAL A 7 16.59 7.50 10.92
C VAL A 7 15.33 7.42 10.06
N VAL A 8 14.90 6.21 9.74
CA VAL A 8 13.58 5.91 9.20
C VAL A 8 12.71 5.29 10.28
N ILE A 9 11.53 5.84 10.54
CA ILE A 9 10.63 5.37 11.58
C ILE A 9 9.55 4.50 10.94
N GLY A 10 9.52 3.22 11.33
CA GLY A 10 8.63 2.18 10.82
C GLY A 10 9.30 1.24 9.82
N ALA A 11 9.29 -0.07 10.14
CA ALA A 11 9.82 -1.15 9.29
C ALA A 11 8.72 -1.87 8.48
N GLY A 12 7.68 -1.15 8.06
CA GLY A 12 6.75 -1.61 7.03
C GLY A 12 7.40 -1.54 5.64
N VAL A 13 6.73 -2.07 4.61
CA VAL A 13 7.25 -2.12 3.24
C VAL A 13 7.71 -0.76 2.71
N VAL A 14 7.04 0.33 3.09
CA VAL A 14 7.40 1.69 2.66
C VAL A 14 8.67 2.15 3.39
N GLY A 15 8.75 2.00 4.71
CA GLY A 15 9.93 2.39 5.47
C GLY A 15 11.18 1.61 5.05
N LEU A 16 11.06 0.30 4.85
CA LEU A 16 12.18 -0.54 4.34
C LEU A 16 12.61 -0.14 2.93
N ALA A 17 11.65 0.16 2.03
CA ALA A 17 11.96 0.63 0.68
C ALA A 17 12.66 2.00 0.69
N VAL A 18 12.25 2.91 1.59
CA VAL A 18 12.90 4.20 1.80
C VAL A 18 14.32 4.01 2.36
N ALA A 19 14.47 3.22 3.42
CA ALA A 19 15.77 2.94 4.04
C ALA A 19 16.77 2.37 3.03
N ARG A 20 16.34 1.37 2.25
CA ARG A 20 17.13 0.81 1.16
C ARG A 20 17.50 1.88 0.12
N ALA A 21 16.55 2.69 -0.33
CA ALA A 21 16.81 3.72 -1.35
C ALA A 21 17.82 4.76 -0.86
N LEU A 22 17.75 5.14 0.41
CA LEU A 22 18.72 6.06 1.03
C LEU A 22 20.09 5.41 1.15
N ALA A 23 20.18 4.18 1.68
CA ALA A 23 21.45 3.47 1.85
C ALA A 23 22.20 3.25 0.52
N LEU A 24 21.46 3.04 -0.58
CA LEU A 24 22.03 2.89 -1.92
C LEU A 24 22.25 4.21 -2.66
N SER A 25 21.84 5.34 -2.09
CA SER A 25 22.00 6.66 -2.69
C SER A 25 23.42 7.20 -2.47
N PRO A 26 24.09 7.70 -3.51
CA PRO A 26 25.41 8.36 -3.35
C PRO A 26 25.41 9.51 -2.33
N ALA A 27 24.29 10.21 -2.17
CA ALA A 27 24.13 11.28 -1.19
C ALA A 27 24.24 10.83 0.26
N PHE A 28 24.05 9.54 0.52
CA PHE A 28 24.12 8.91 1.84
C PHE A 28 25.29 7.91 1.96
N ALA A 29 26.18 7.87 1.00
CA ALA A 29 27.35 6.98 1.04
C ALA A 29 28.22 7.25 2.27
N GLY A 30 28.54 6.21 3.03
CA GLY A 30 29.35 6.28 4.25
C GLY A 30 28.65 6.90 5.45
N ARG A 31 27.33 7.14 5.39
CA ARG A 31 26.51 7.62 6.50
C ARG A 31 25.93 6.45 7.30
N GLU A 32 25.69 6.69 8.59
CA GLU A 32 24.99 5.75 9.45
C GLU A 32 23.47 5.89 9.27
N LEU A 33 22.82 4.79 8.86
CA LEU A 33 21.38 4.72 8.65
C LEU A 33 20.75 3.70 9.58
N MET A 34 19.62 4.07 10.21
CA MET A 34 18.89 3.21 11.11
C MET A 34 17.39 3.20 10.78
N VAL A 35 16.76 2.05 10.89
CA VAL A 35 15.29 1.90 10.92
C VAL A 35 14.88 1.60 12.35
N LEU A 36 13.92 2.38 12.90
CA LEU A 36 13.31 2.11 14.20
C LEU A 36 11.93 1.50 14.00
N GLU A 37 11.68 0.35 14.64
CA GLU A 37 10.39 -0.35 14.60
C GLU A 37 9.91 -0.61 16.03
N ALA A 38 8.66 -0.24 16.30
CA ALA A 38 8.07 -0.41 17.63
C ALA A 38 7.75 -1.88 17.95
N ALA A 39 7.43 -2.68 16.92
CA ALA A 39 7.13 -4.10 17.06
C ALA A 39 8.40 -4.97 17.16
N ASP A 40 8.19 -6.24 17.50
CA ASP A 40 9.22 -7.28 17.60
C ASP A 40 9.64 -7.87 16.24
N ALA A 41 8.96 -7.47 15.16
CA ALA A 41 9.25 -7.90 13.80
C ALA A 41 8.91 -6.82 12.77
N ILE A 42 9.51 -6.91 11.58
CA ILE A 42 9.19 -6.03 10.45
C ILE A 42 7.79 -6.34 9.89
N GLY A 43 7.14 -5.34 9.32
CA GLY A 43 5.94 -5.50 8.49
C GLY A 43 4.67 -5.94 9.22
N THR A 44 4.61 -5.94 10.54
CA THR A 44 3.50 -6.46 11.36
C THR A 44 2.18 -5.68 11.21
N GLY A 45 2.23 -4.43 10.74
CA GLY A 45 1.06 -3.56 10.53
C GLY A 45 0.38 -3.78 9.17
N THR A 46 0.00 -2.68 8.51
CA THR A 46 -0.71 -2.66 7.22
C THR A 46 0.00 -3.47 6.12
N SER A 47 1.33 -3.56 6.18
CA SER A 47 2.16 -4.21 5.16
C SER A 47 1.94 -5.72 5.04
N SER A 48 1.55 -6.42 6.11
CA SER A 48 1.22 -7.85 6.12
C SER A 48 -0.29 -8.13 5.97
N ARG A 49 -1.13 -7.08 5.95
CA ARG A 49 -2.60 -7.22 5.99
C ARG A 49 -3.25 -6.53 4.80
N ASN A 50 -2.89 -6.97 3.60
CA ASN A 50 -3.36 -6.43 2.33
C ASN A 50 -3.64 -7.53 1.31
N SER A 51 -4.04 -7.15 0.09
CA SER A 51 -4.37 -8.10 -0.98
C SER A 51 -3.15 -8.63 -1.75
N GLU A 52 -1.94 -8.16 -1.45
CA GLU A 52 -0.69 -8.50 -2.14
C GLU A 52 -0.69 -8.24 -3.66
N VAL A 53 -1.53 -7.32 -4.10
CA VAL A 53 -1.71 -7.02 -5.53
C VAL A 53 -0.66 -6.01 -6.01
N ILE A 54 0.01 -6.37 -7.10
CA ILE A 54 0.80 -5.44 -7.91
C ILE A 54 -0.17 -4.70 -8.82
N HIS A 55 -0.53 -3.48 -8.46
CA HIS A 55 -1.49 -2.65 -9.20
C HIS A 55 -0.89 -2.07 -10.48
N ALA A 56 -1.72 -1.95 -11.54
CA ALA A 56 -1.27 -1.37 -12.79
C ALA A 56 -1.28 0.17 -12.83
N GLY A 57 -2.01 0.84 -11.93
CA GLY A 57 -2.14 2.32 -11.93
C GLY A 57 -3.40 2.85 -12.60
N ILE A 58 -4.46 2.05 -12.70
CA ILE A 58 -5.64 2.25 -13.57
C ILE A 58 -6.58 3.38 -13.06
N TYR A 59 -6.85 3.42 -11.73
CA TYR A 59 -8.00 4.15 -11.19
C TYR A 59 -7.67 5.55 -10.67
N TYR A 60 -6.41 5.91 -10.53
CA TYR A 60 -5.99 7.15 -9.86
C TYR A 60 -6.18 8.38 -10.73
N ALA A 61 -6.34 9.54 -10.10
CA ALA A 61 -6.43 10.81 -10.81
C ALA A 61 -5.14 11.06 -11.61
N ALA A 62 -5.29 11.56 -12.84
CA ALA A 62 -4.14 11.87 -13.67
C ALA A 62 -3.23 12.91 -12.99
N GLY A 63 -1.93 12.66 -13.01
CA GLY A 63 -0.93 13.52 -12.37
C GLY A 63 -0.83 13.39 -10.85
N SER A 64 -1.68 12.58 -10.19
CA SER A 64 -1.56 12.32 -8.75
C SER A 64 -0.31 11.53 -8.42
N LEU A 65 0.19 11.66 -7.17
CA LEU A 65 1.29 10.83 -6.66
C LEU A 65 0.93 9.34 -6.70
N LYS A 66 -0.30 8.98 -6.34
CA LYS A 66 -0.79 7.60 -6.46
C LYS A 66 -0.63 7.06 -7.88
N ALA A 67 -0.98 7.84 -8.91
CA ALA A 67 -0.84 7.43 -10.30
C ALA A 67 0.63 7.27 -10.69
N GLN A 68 1.44 8.31 -10.49
CA GLN A 68 2.85 8.33 -10.88
C GLN A 68 3.66 7.25 -10.18
N LEU A 69 3.55 7.18 -8.84
CA LEU A 69 4.31 6.24 -8.01
C LEU A 69 3.84 4.79 -8.20
N CYS A 70 2.55 4.55 -8.51
CA CYS A 70 2.06 3.21 -8.82
C CYS A 70 2.60 2.69 -10.15
N VAL A 71 2.55 3.51 -11.21
CA VAL A 71 3.04 3.10 -12.54
C VAL A 71 4.55 2.86 -12.52
N ARG A 72 5.32 3.80 -11.92
CA ARG A 72 6.76 3.65 -11.73
C ARG A 72 7.08 2.48 -10.82
N GLY A 73 6.40 2.38 -9.68
CA GLY A 73 6.59 1.34 -8.67
C GLY A 73 6.30 -0.05 -9.19
N LYS A 74 5.27 -0.23 -10.03
CA LYS A 74 5.00 -1.50 -10.71
C LYS A 74 6.21 -2.01 -11.49
N ALA A 75 6.81 -1.14 -12.30
CA ALA A 75 7.98 -1.52 -13.11
C ALA A 75 9.18 -1.90 -12.24
N LEU A 76 9.46 -1.08 -11.21
CA LEU A 76 10.52 -1.35 -10.24
C LEU A 76 10.27 -2.64 -9.46
N LEU A 77 9.04 -2.87 -9.02
CA LEU A 77 8.69 -4.03 -8.20
C LEU A 77 8.85 -5.34 -8.97
N TYR A 78 8.38 -5.42 -10.22
CA TYR A 78 8.60 -6.61 -11.05
C TYR A 78 10.08 -6.87 -11.31
N ALA A 79 10.86 -5.83 -11.62
CA ALA A 79 12.29 -5.95 -11.83
C ALA A 79 13.02 -6.43 -10.56
N TYR A 80 12.67 -5.85 -9.42
CA TYR A 80 13.24 -6.19 -8.12
C TYR A 80 12.89 -7.62 -7.67
N CYS A 81 11.63 -8.02 -7.86
CA CYS A 81 11.22 -9.39 -7.56
C CYS A 81 11.97 -10.42 -8.42
N ALA A 82 12.16 -10.14 -9.70
CA ALA A 82 12.93 -11.01 -10.59
C ALA A 82 14.40 -11.07 -10.20
N GLU A 83 15.02 -9.95 -9.85
CA GLU A 83 16.42 -9.85 -9.42
C GLU A 83 16.69 -10.59 -8.10
N ARG A 84 15.78 -10.47 -7.13
CA ARG A 84 15.94 -11.04 -5.79
C ARG A 84 15.30 -12.41 -5.60
N GLY A 85 14.69 -12.98 -6.64
CA GLY A 85 14.00 -14.26 -6.55
C GLY A 85 12.75 -14.24 -5.67
N ILE A 86 12.12 -13.06 -5.49
CA ILE A 86 10.91 -12.91 -4.70
C ILE A 86 9.73 -13.51 -5.47
N ALA A 87 8.97 -14.38 -4.81
CA ALA A 87 7.83 -15.03 -5.41
C ALA A 87 6.77 -14.00 -5.84
N HIS A 88 6.42 -14.01 -7.11
CA HIS A 88 5.41 -13.15 -7.70
C HIS A 88 4.79 -13.78 -8.94
N ARG A 89 3.61 -13.33 -9.32
CA ARG A 89 2.93 -13.83 -10.51
C ARG A 89 2.20 -12.71 -11.23
N ARG A 90 2.49 -12.51 -12.51
CA ARG A 90 1.74 -11.61 -13.39
C ARG A 90 0.50 -12.34 -13.90
N CYS A 91 -0.48 -12.58 -13.02
CA CYS A 91 -1.68 -13.35 -13.32
C CYS A 91 -2.72 -12.57 -14.15
N GLY A 92 -2.58 -11.24 -14.23
CA GLY A 92 -3.58 -10.39 -14.84
C GLY A 92 -4.82 -10.15 -13.97
N LYS A 93 -5.65 -9.22 -14.42
CA LYS A 93 -6.91 -8.86 -13.79
C LYS A 93 -7.99 -8.60 -14.85
N LEU A 94 -9.21 -9.05 -14.58
CA LEU A 94 -10.40 -8.65 -15.31
C LEU A 94 -11.20 -7.64 -14.49
N ILE A 95 -11.46 -6.46 -15.07
CA ILE A 95 -12.40 -5.48 -14.52
C ILE A 95 -13.71 -5.70 -15.26
N VAL A 96 -14.74 -6.12 -14.55
CA VAL A 96 -15.95 -6.66 -15.18
C VAL A 96 -17.16 -5.74 -15.00
N ALA A 97 -17.89 -5.51 -16.09
CA ALA A 97 -19.22 -4.92 -16.06
C ALA A 97 -20.25 -6.07 -15.94
N THR A 98 -21.14 -5.98 -14.96
CA THR A 98 -22.19 -6.98 -14.73
C THR A 98 -23.54 -6.55 -15.31
N ASP A 99 -23.66 -5.29 -15.72
CA ASP A 99 -24.82 -4.74 -16.40
C ASP A 99 -24.44 -3.79 -17.55
N ALA A 100 -25.43 -3.38 -18.35
CA ALA A 100 -25.22 -2.52 -19.51
C ALA A 100 -24.77 -1.08 -19.13
N ALA A 101 -25.17 -0.57 -17.97
CA ALA A 101 -24.80 0.77 -17.53
C ALA A 101 -23.29 0.84 -17.18
N GLN A 102 -22.73 -0.22 -16.66
CA GLN A 102 -21.31 -0.32 -16.33
C GLN A 102 -20.41 -0.42 -17.55
N VAL A 103 -20.93 -0.88 -18.72
CA VAL A 103 -20.11 -0.99 -19.95
C VAL A 103 -19.54 0.36 -20.38
N ALA A 104 -20.31 1.44 -20.31
CA ALA A 104 -19.82 2.78 -20.63
C ALA A 104 -18.71 3.25 -19.66
N GLN A 105 -18.76 2.83 -18.39
CA GLN A 105 -17.73 3.15 -17.40
C GLN A 105 -16.39 2.48 -17.75
N LEU A 106 -16.38 1.28 -18.33
CA LEU A 106 -15.16 0.59 -18.73
C LEU A 106 -14.34 1.42 -19.74
N GLN A 107 -14.99 2.08 -20.69
CA GLN A 107 -14.30 2.96 -21.65
C GLN A 107 -13.65 4.16 -20.94
N GLY A 108 -14.34 4.75 -19.96
CA GLY A 108 -13.80 5.82 -19.13
C GLY A 108 -12.58 5.36 -18.30
N ILE A 109 -12.61 4.13 -17.79
CA ILE A 109 -11.48 3.52 -17.07
C ILE A 109 -10.26 3.37 -17.98
N VAL A 110 -10.45 2.89 -19.23
CA VAL A 110 -9.36 2.74 -20.22
C VAL A 110 -8.75 4.11 -20.55
N ALA A 111 -9.58 5.12 -20.81
CA ALA A 111 -9.09 6.47 -21.10
C ALA A 111 -8.30 7.08 -19.93
N LYS A 112 -8.80 6.92 -18.70
CA LYS A 112 -8.12 7.37 -17.47
C LYS A 112 -6.79 6.65 -17.26
N ALA A 113 -6.75 5.34 -17.49
CA ALA A 113 -5.55 4.54 -17.40
C ALA A 113 -4.48 4.97 -18.41
N ALA A 114 -4.89 5.23 -19.66
CA ALA A 114 -4.00 5.74 -20.70
C ALA A 114 -3.39 7.09 -20.33
N ALA A 115 -4.16 8.01 -19.73
CA ALA A 115 -3.66 9.27 -19.21
C ALA A 115 -2.62 9.11 -18.10
N ASN A 116 -2.63 7.98 -17.38
CA ASN A 116 -1.63 7.61 -16.36
C ASN A 116 -0.43 6.83 -16.94
N GLY A 117 -0.37 6.63 -18.28
CA GLY A 117 0.68 5.85 -18.92
C GLY A 117 0.48 4.33 -18.88
N VAL A 118 -0.75 3.87 -18.58
CA VAL A 118 -1.12 2.44 -18.62
C VAL A 118 -1.77 2.16 -19.98
N ALA A 119 -0.99 1.66 -20.92
CA ALA A 119 -1.40 1.49 -22.32
C ALA A 119 -1.72 0.04 -22.70
N ASP A 120 -1.67 -0.89 -21.76
CA ASP A 120 -1.81 -2.34 -22.00
C ASP A 120 -3.21 -2.90 -21.68
N LEU A 121 -4.20 -2.03 -21.42
CA LEU A 121 -5.57 -2.46 -21.17
C LEU A 121 -6.28 -2.87 -22.46
N VAL A 122 -6.99 -4.00 -22.41
CA VAL A 122 -7.74 -4.52 -23.55
C VAL A 122 -9.22 -4.64 -23.16
N LEU A 123 -10.10 -3.99 -23.93
CA LEU A 123 -11.55 -4.20 -23.81
C LEU A 123 -11.92 -5.56 -24.39
N LEU A 124 -12.75 -6.30 -23.68
CA LEU A 124 -13.22 -7.63 -24.03
C LEU A 124 -14.75 -7.66 -24.07
N SER A 125 -15.30 -8.38 -25.03
CA SER A 125 -16.69 -8.83 -25.01
C SER A 125 -16.93 -9.86 -23.89
N ALA A 126 -18.19 -10.14 -23.59
CA ALA A 126 -18.56 -11.18 -22.63
C ALA A 126 -17.99 -12.55 -22.98
N ASP A 127 -18.00 -12.91 -24.28
CA ASP A 127 -17.53 -14.21 -24.76
C ASP A 127 -16.01 -14.33 -24.67
N GLU A 128 -15.26 -13.28 -25.02
CA GLU A 128 -13.80 -13.24 -24.84
C GLU A 128 -13.40 -13.33 -23.35
N ALA A 129 -14.11 -12.62 -22.48
CA ALA A 129 -13.85 -12.68 -21.04
C ALA A 129 -14.17 -14.08 -20.48
N ARG A 130 -15.26 -14.70 -20.94
CA ARG A 130 -15.65 -16.06 -20.55
C ARG A 130 -14.70 -17.12 -21.10
N ALA A 131 -14.14 -16.91 -22.29
CA ALA A 131 -13.10 -17.79 -22.83
C ALA A 131 -11.84 -17.78 -21.97
N MET A 132 -11.50 -16.63 -21.34
CA MET A 132 -10.39 -16.53 -20.38
C MET A 132 -10.71 -17.13 -19.01
N GLU A 133 -11.95 -16.97 -18.55
CA GLU A 133 -12.44 -17.41 -17.22
C GLU A 133 -13.84 -17.99 -17.33
N PRO A 134 -13.96 -19.32 -17.55
CA PRO A 134 -15.24 -19.98 -17.88
C PRO A 134 -16.37 -19.83 -16.86
N GLN A 135 -16.03 -19.58 -15.58
CA GLN A 135 -17.00 -19.38 -14.50
C GLN A 135 -17.49 -17.91 -14.39
N LEU A 136 -16.90 -17.01 -15.20
CA LEU A 136 -17.21 -15.59 -15.14
C LEU A 136 -18.54 -15.28 -15.83
N GLN A 137 -19.38 -14.49 -15.17
CA GLN A 137 -20.54 -13.85 -15.75
C GLN A 137 -20.34 -12.34 -15.83
N CYS A 138 -20.35 -11.78 -17.02
CA CYS A 138 -20.26 -10.34 -17.26
C CYS A 138 -20.89 -9.98 -18.60
N THR A 139 -21.15 -8.67 -18.81
CA THR A 139 -21.59 -8.09 -20.10
C THR A 139 -20.41 -7.62 -20.94
N ALA A 140 -19.34 -7.18 -20.31
CA ALA A 140 -18.06 -6.80 -20.90
C ALA A 140 -16.98 -6.79 -19.82
N ALA A 141 -15.72 -6.74 -20.24
CA ALA A 141 -14.61 -6.63 -19.29
C ALA A 141 -13.45 -5.79 -19.86
N ILE A 142 -12.53 -5.39 -18.97
CA ILE A 142 -11.20 -4.92 -19.33
C ILE A 142 -10.20 -5.96 -18.82
N HIS A 143 -9.33 -6.43 -19.67
CA HIS A 143 -8.15 -7.19 -19.27
C HIS A 143 -6.99 -6.26 -18.97
N SER A 144 -6.41 -6.37 -17.77
CA SER A 144 -5.18 -5.69 -17.35
C SER A 144 -4.06 -6.72 -17.18
N PRO A 145 -3.25 -6.97 -18.21
CA PRO A 145 -2.25 -8.06 -18.20
C PRO A 145 -1.07 -7.77 -17.27
N SER A 146 -0.79 -6.50 -16.97
CA SER A 146 0.33 -6.12 -16.10
C SER A 146 -0.01 -6.10 -14.61
N THR A 147 -1.26 -6.34 -14.22
CA THR A 147 -1.63 -6.58 -12.83
C THR A 147 -1.11 -7.95 -12.38
N GLY A 148 -0.67 -8.06 -11.13
CA GLY A 148 -0.19 -9.33 -10.58
C GLY A 148 -0.30 -9.39 -9.07
N ILE A 149 0.37 -10.37 -8.49
CA ILE A 149 0.48 -10.60 -7.05
C ILE A 149 1.93 -10.86 -6.66
N VAL A 150 2.27 -10.56 -5.42
CA VAL A 150 3.63 -10.69 -4.88
C VAL A 150 3.58 -11.25 -3.46
N ASP A 151 4.61 -11.99 -3.07
CA ASP A 151 4.91 -12.31 -1.67
C ASP A 151 5.38 -11.03 -0.97
N SER A 152 4.49 -10.40 -0.22
CA SER A 152 4.79 -9.15 0.48
C SER A 152 5.79 -9.34 1.62
N HIS A 153 5.84 -10.52 2.25
CA HIS A 153 6.80 -10.84 3.30
C HIS A 153 8.19 -11.06 2.71
N GLY A 154 8.31 -11.87 1.66
CA GLY A 154 9.56 -12.06 0.94
C GLY A 154 10.11 -10.74 0.38
N LEU A 155 9.23 -9.84 -0.09
CA LEU A 155 9.60 -8.49 -0.51
C LEU A 155 10.23 -7.69 0.65
N MET A 156 9.58 -7.66 1.82
CA MET A 156 10.09 -6.91 2.97
C MET A 156 11.40 -7.48 3.50
N LEU A 157 11.55 -8.81 3.54
CA LEU A 157 12.81 -9.46 3.93
C LEU A 157 13.95 -9.13 2.95
N ALA A 158 13.68 -9.11 1.65
CA ALA A 158 14.68 -8.72 0.66
C ALA A 158 15.09 -7.24 0.78
N LEU A 159 14.12 -6.34 1.04
CA LEU A 159 14.40 -4.91 1.27
C LEU A 159 15.25 -4.70 2.53
N GLN A 160 14.92 -5.40 3.63
CA GLN A 160 15.72 -5.40 4.85
C GLN A 160 17.13 -5.91 4.58
N GLY A 161 17.27 -7.08 3.93
CA GLY A 161 18.57 -7.65 3.61
C GLY A 161 19.45 -6.72 2.76
N ASP A 162 18.89 -6.06 1.75
CA ASP A 162 19.61 -5.07 0.95
C ASP A 162 20.06 -3.86 1.80
N PHE A 163 19.20 -3.39 2.70
CA PHE A 163 19.50 -2.29 3.61
C PHE A 163 20.63 -2.65 4.58
N GLU A 164 20.56 -3.82 5.22
CA GLU A 164 21.57 -4.31 6.17
C GLU A 164 22.91 -4.64 5.44
N ASN A 165 22.86 -5.20 4.24
CA ASN A 165 24.06 -5.42 3.41
C ASN A 165 24.75 -4.11 3.01
N ALA A 166 24.00 -3.01 2.94
CA ALA A 166 24.54 -1.67 2.73
C ALA A 166 25.05 -0.99 4.02
N GLY A 167 25.07 -1.70 5.16
CA GLY A 167 25.54 -1.22 6.46
C GLY A 167 24.44 -0.60 7.34
N GLY A 168 23.17 -0.66 6.94
CA GLY A 168 22.06 -0.15 7.74
C GLY A 168 21.71 -1.06 8.93
N ILE A 169 21.05 -0.50 9.93
CA ILE A 169 20.66 -1.20 11.16
C ILE A 169 19.14 -1.14 11.32
N VAL A 170 18.48 -2.28 11.58
CA VAL A 170 17.07 -2.33 11.97
C VAL A 170 16.96 -2.60 13.47
N ALA A 171 16.47 -1.60 14.23
CA ALA A 171 16.23 -1.69 15.66
C ALA A 171 14.75 -1.98 15.93
N LEU A 172 14.46 -3.21 16.30
CA LEU A 172 13.13 -3.67 16.71
C LEU A 172 12.84 -3.33 18.17
N ASN A 173 11.58 -3.43 18.61
CA ASN A 173 11.13 -3.10 19.96
C ASN A 173 11.53 -1.67 20.40
N THR A 174 11.64 -0.76 19.42
CA THR A 174 12.12 0.60 19.65
C THR A 174 11.00 1.59 19.37
N THR A 175 10.24 1.91 20.41
CA THR A 175 9.10 2.83 20.34
C THR A 175 9.55 4.27 20.55
N LEU A 176 9.32 5.13 19.55
CA LEU A 176 9.55 6.57 19.68
C LEU A 176 8.42 7.21 20.50
N ALA A 177 8.77 7.84 21.63
CA ALA A 177 7.84 8.54 22.49
C ALA A 177 7.58 9.97 22.00
N GLN A 178 8.64 10.72 21.68
CA GLN A 178 8.58 12.11 21.21
C GLN A 178 9.82 12.48 20.40
N ALA A 179 9.72 13.57 19.64
CA ALA A 179 10.85 14.11 18.91
C ALA A 179 10.91 15.64 19.06
N ARG A 180 12.10 16.23 18.89
CA ARG A 180 12.30 17.66 18.99
C ARG A 180 13.32 18.15 17.96
N CYS A 181 12.93 19.15 17.18
CA CYS A 181 13.84 19.82 16.24
C CYS A 181 14.82 20.71 16.99
N THR A 182 16.09 20.65 16.63
CA THR A 182 17.15 21.48 17.15
C THR A 182 18.02 22.03 16.00
N PRO A 183 18.87 23.03 16.23
CA PRO A 183 19.81 23.50 15.21
C PRO A 183 20.79 22.40 14.72
N ASP A 184 21.08 21.40 15.56
CA ASP A 184 22.04 20.32 15.27
C ASP A 184 21.39 19.09 14.61
N GLY A 185 20.05 19.06 14.48
CA GLY A 185 19.28 17.95 13.96
C GLY A 185 18.00 17.69 14.76
N ILE A 186 17.47 16.48 14.71
CA ILE A 186 16.23 16.07 15.35
C ILE A 186 16.58 15.09 16.49
N VAL A 187 16.28 15.48 17.72
CA VAL A 187 16.41 14.61 18.89
C VAL A 187 15.20 13.69 18.95
N LEU A 188 15.44 12.39 18.98
CA LEU A 188 14.46 11.32 19.10
C LEU A 188 14.57 10.74 20.52
N ALA A 189 13.49 10.79 21.30
CA ALA A 189 13.42 10.19 22.63
C ALA A 189 12.56 8.94 22.59
N MET A 190 13.15 7.80 22.92
CA MET A 190 12.49 6.49 22.95
C MET A 190 11.69 6.30 24.24
N ALA A 191 10.77 5.37 24.24
CA ALA A 191 9.92 5.08 25.42
C ALA A 191 10.71 4.53 26.62
N ASP A 192 11.88 3.95 26.39
CA ASP A 192 12.79 3.46 27.44
C ASP A 192 13.70 4.55 28.04
N GLY A 193 13.58 5.80 27.56
CA GLY A 193 14.40 6.94 27.99
C GLY A 193 15.70 7.13 27.19
N THR A 194 16.00 6.27 26.24
CA THR A 194 17.14 6.46 25.33
C THR A 194 16.92 7.67 24.43
N GLU A 195 17.93 8.48 24.20
CA GLU A 195 17.90 9.61 23.26
C GLU A 195 18.92 9.44 22.12
N LEU A 196 18.52 9.82 20.92
CA LEU A 196 19.33 9.76 19.71
C LEU A 196 19.22 11.09 18.95
N LEU A 197 20.34 11.67 18.52
CA LEU A 197 20.36 12.83 17.62
C LEU A 197 20.48 12.37 16.17
N ALA A 198 19.45 12.62 15.36
CA ALA A 198 19.42 12.29 13.95
C ALA A 198 19.61 13.54 13.08
N GLY A 199 20.47 13.46 12.06
CA GLY A 199 20.60 14.51 11.05
C GLY A 199 19.41 14.56 10.10
N THR A 200 18.85 13.40 9.79
CA THR A 200 17.68 13.21 8.92
C THR A 200 16.70 12.24 9.58
N VAL A 201 15.41 12.54 9.48
CA VAL A 201 14.33 11.67 9.97
C VAL A 201 13.27 11.49 8.90
N VAL A 202 12.91 10.25 8.59
CA VAL A 202 11.79 9.92 7.71
C VAL A 202 10.70 9.24 8.52
N ASN A 203 9.55 9.89 8.65
CA ASN A 203 8.38 9.35 9.30
C ASN A 203 7.60 8.46 8.31
N ALA A 204 7.82 7.15 8.37
CA ALA A 204 7.14 6.11 7.61
C ALA A 204 6.29 5.21 8.52
N ALA A 205 5.80 5.74 9.65
CA ALA A 205 5.13 5.01 10.72
C ALA A 205 3.68 4.57 10.40
N GLY A 206 3.24 4.65 9.14
CA GLY A 206 1.96 4.12 8.68
C GLY A 206 0.75 4.69 9.43
N LEU A 207 0.02 3.84 10.17
CA LEU A 207 -1.16 4.25 10.96
C LEU A 207 -0.81 5.25 12.08
N SER A 208 0.42 5.25 12.57
CA SER A 208 0.90 6.12 13.64
C SER A 208 1.58 7.40 13.15
N ALA A 209 1.71 7.60 11.82
CA ALA A 209 2.52 8.68 11.25
C ALA A 209 2.04 10.08 11.67
N GLN A 210 0.73 10.34 11.70
CA GLN A 210 0.17 11.61 12.12
C GLN A 210 0.36 11.85 13.63
N ALA A 211 0.06 10.84 14.45
CA ALA A 211 0.24 10.93 15.90
C ALA A 211 1.71 11.19 16.29
N LEU A 212 2.64 10.60 15.55
CA LEU A 212 4.06 10.84 15.71
C LEU A 212 4.43 12.28 15.32
N ALA A 213 3.97 12.75 14.16
CA ALA A 213 4.24 14.09 13.67
C ALA A 213 3.70 15.18 14.62
N LEU A 214 2.53 14.96 15.23
CA LEU A 214 1.96 15.87 16.25
C LEU A 214 2.78 15.94 17.54
N ARG A 215 3.60 14.93 17.84
CA ARG A 215 4.53 14.89 18.99
C ARG A 215 5.94 15.41 18.65
N LEU A 216 6.15 15.85 17.41
CA LEU A 216 7.41 16.41 16.97
C LEU A 216 7.44 17.92 17.27
N GLN A 217 8.15 18.31 18.33
CA GLN A 217 8.31 19.72 18.71
C GLN A 217 9.13 20.47 17.66
N GLY A 218 8.60 21.57 17.17
CA GLY A 218 9.20 22.36 16.10
C GLY A 218 8.60 22.11 14.71
N LEU A 219 7.68 21.14 14.55
CA LEU A 219 6.82 21.03 13.39
C LEU A 219 5.49 21.75 13.65
N ASP A 220 5.08 22.63 12.74
CA ASP A 220 3.75 23.24 12.81
C ASP A 220 2.65 22.18 12.56
N PRO A 221 1.72 21.96 13.52
CA PRO A 221 0.63 21.01 13.38
C PRO A 221 -0.24 21.22 12.13
N ALA A 222 -0.26 22.42 11.55
CA ALA A 222 -0.97 22.72 10.29
C ALA A 222 -0.48 21.86 9.11
N HIS A 223 0.74 21.33 9.17
CA HIS A 223 1.28 20.41 8.16
C HIS A 223 0.87 18.95 8.37
N VAL A 224 0.19 18.62 9.49
CA VAL A 224 -0.23 17.25 9.78
C VAL A 224 -1.70 17.06 9.39
N PRO A 225 -2.00 16.23 8.37
CA PRO A 225 -3.37 15.98 7.97
C PRO A 225 -4.13 15.19 9.06
N PRO A 226 -5.48 15.24 9.05
CA PRO A 226 -6.28 14.44 9.98
C PRO A 226 -5.99 12.95 9.82
N SER A 227 -6.20 12.19 10.89
CA SER A 227 -6.03 10.73 10.92
C SER A 227 -7.38 10.06 11.05
N HIS A 228 -7.66 9.14 10.12
CA HIS A 228 -8.85 8.28 10.14
C HIS A 228 -8.45 6.86 9.74
N PHE A 229 -9.25 5.87 10.12
CA PHE A 229 -8.97 4.47 9.90
C PHE A 229 -10.10 3.78 9.15
N ALA A 230 -9.75 3.13 8.04
CA ALA A 230 -10.70 2.33 7.27
C ALA A 230 -10.26 0.87 7.25
N LYS A 231 -10.94 0.08 8.08
CA LYS A 231 -10.78 -1.37 8.16
C LYS A 231 -11.32 -2.01 6.88
N GLY A 232 -10.59 -2.96 6.35
CA GLY A 232 -10.99 -3.80 5.23
C GLY A 232 -11.04 -5.24 5.66
N ASN A 233 -12.23 -5.84 5.61
CA ASN A 233 -12.44 -7.23 5.98
C ASN A 233 -12.28 -8.13 4.75
N TYR A 234 -11.59 -9.25 4.92
CA TYR A 234 -11.40 -10.26 3.89
C TYR A 234 -12.05 -11.58 4.28
N PHE A 235 -12.63 -12.25 3.29
CA PHE A 235 -13.15 -13.60 3.41
C PHE A 235 -12.38 -14.51 2.46
N THR A 236 -12.12 -15.74 2.89
CA THR A 236 -11.48 -16.78 2.07
C THR A 236 -12.51 -17.74 1.53
N LEU A 237 -12.26 -18.32 0.37
CA LEU A 237 -13.09 -19.36 -0.21
C LEU A 237 -12.74 -20.71 0.40
N ALA A 238 -13.73 -21.41 0.93
CA ALA A 238 -13.57 -22.83 1.24
C ALA A 238 -13.62 -23.63 -0.08
N GLY A 239 -12.48 -24.21 -0.47
CA GLY A 239 -12.36 -25.00 -1.70
C GLY A 239 -11.49 -24.32 -2.77
N ARG A 240 -11.57 -24.84 -4.00
CA ARG A 240 -10.74 -24.41 -5.12
C ARG A 240 -11.24 -23.08 -5.70
N ALA A 241 -10.32 -22.17 -5.99
CA ALA A 241 -10.63 -20.92 -6.68
C ALA A 241 -11.22 -21.18 -8.08
N PRO A 242 -12.31 -20.47 -8.46
CA PRO A 242 -12.95 -20.65 -9.76
C PRO A 242 -12.22 -19.97 -10.91
N PHE A 243 -11.29 -19.06 -10.58
CA PHE A 243 -10.59 -18.18 -11.51
C PHE A 243 -9.08 -18.34 -11.39
N THR A 244 -8.38 -17.97 -12.47
CA THR A 244 -6.91 -17.95 -12.55
C THR A 244 -6.37 -16.52 -12.54
N ARG A 245 -7.24 -15.52 -12.70
CA ARG A 245 -6.98 -14.08 -12.68
C ARG A 245 -7.72 -13.41 -11.54
N LEU A 246 -7.32 -12.19 -11.21
CA LEU A 246 -8.08 -11.35 -10.29
C LEU A 246 -9.35 -10.84 -10.97
N ILE A 247 -10.48 -10.86 -10.26
CA ILE A 247 -11.78 -10.38 -10.78
C ILE A 247 -12.23 -9.18 -9.93
N TYR A 248 -12.35 -8.04 -10.58
CA TYR A 248 -12.79 -6.79 -9.95
C TYR A 248 -14.05 -6.29 -10.63
N PRO A 249 -15.19 -6.17 -9.95
CA PRO A 249 -16.35 -5.50 -10.55
C PRO A 249 -15.99 -4.04 -10.89
N ALA A 250 -16.64 -3.50 -11.90
CA ALA A 250 -16.57 -2.08 -12.22
C ALA A 250 -17.02 -1.27 -11.00
N PRO A 251 -16.37 -0.13 -10.66
CA PRO A 251 -16.75 0.69 -9.51
C PRO A 251 -18.22 1.09 -9.57
N GLU A 252 -18.94 0.92 -8.46
CA GLU A 252 -20.33 1.38 -8.29
C GLU A 252 -20.37 2.68 -7.46
N ALA A 253 -21.52 3.38 -7.47
CA ALA A 253 -21.71 4.58 -6.67
C ALA A 253 -21.51 4.34 -5.15
N ALA A 254 -21.79 3.12 -4.69
CA ALA A 254 -21.62 2.69 -3.30
C ALA A 254 -20.21 2.21 -2.94
N GLY A 255 -19.27 2.13 -3.91
CA GLY A 255 -17.90 1.68 -3.67
C GLY A 255 -17.29 0.87 -4.80
N LEU A 256 -16.17 0.17 -4.52
CA LEU A 256 -15.42 -0.62 -5.50
C LEU A 256 -15.98 -2.04 -5.72
N GLY A 257 -17.08 -2.40 -5.05
CA GLY A 257 -17.58 -3.78 -5.03
C GLY A 257 -16.66 -4.74 -4.26
N VAL A 258 -17.00 -6.03 -4.28
CA VAL A 258 -16.20 -7.08 -3.65
C VAL A 258 -15.26 -7.70 -4.68
N HIS A 259 -13.97 -7.45 -4.53
CA HIS A 259 -12.93 -8.01 -5.39
C HIS A 259 -12.68 -9.48 -5.07
N LEU A 260 -12.37 -10.29 -6.08
CA LEU A 260 -11.72 -11.58 -5.91
C LEU A 260 -10.23 -11.41 -6.21
N THR A 261 -9.40 -11.78 -5.25
CA THR A 261 -7.94 -11.85 -5.41
C THR A 261 -7.47 -13.29 -5.18
N LEU A 262 -6.27 -13.58 -5.60
CA LEU A 262 -5.61 -14.87 -5.43
C LEU A 262 -4.32 -14.66 -4.65
N ASP A 263 -3.97 -15.59 -3.79
CA ASP A 263 -2.60 -15.69 -3.30
C ASP A 263 -1.71 -16.51 -4.26
N LEU A 264 -0.44 -16.61 -3.94
CA LEU A 264 0.52 -17.37 -4.75
C LEU A 264 0.24 -18.88 -4.76
N GLY A 265 -0.43 -19.39 -3.71
CA GLY A 265 -0.93 -20.77 -3.64
C GLY A 265 -2.19 -21.03 -4.47
N GLY A 266 -2.82 -19.96 -4.99
CA GLY A 266 -4.05 -20.06 -5.78
C GLY A 266 -5.32 -20.05 -4.92
N GLN A 267 -5.24 -19.75 -3.62
CA GLN A 267 -6.40 -19.58 -2.74
C GLN A 267 -7.12 -18.28 -3.09
N ALA A 268 -8.44 -18.33 -3.25
CA ALA A 268 -9.25 -17.14 -3.48
C ALA A 268 -9.56 -16.41 -2.16
N LYS A 269 -9.42 -15.08 -2.21
CA LYS A 269 -9.79 -14.14 -1.16
C LYS A 269 -10.78 -13.11 -1.75
N PHE A 270 -11.80 -12.75 -0.98
CA PHE A 270 -12.80 -11.75 -1.35
C PHE A 270 -12.67 -10.53 -0.46
N GLY A 271 -12.77 -9.35 -1.06
CA GLY A 271 -12.61 -8.08 -0.35
C GLY A 271 -11.44 -7.24 -0.88
N PRO A 272 -11.03 -6.24 -0.10
CA PRO A 272 -11.66 -5.87 1.17
C PRO A 272 -12.93 -5.03 0.97
N ASP A 273 -13.81 -5.06 1.95
CA ASP A 273 -14.85 -4.05 2.12
C ASP A 273 -14.28 -2.75 2.72
N VAL A 274 -15.16 -1.84 3.14
CA VAL A 274 -14.80 -0.62 3.85
C VAL A 274 -15.64 -0.50 5.11
N GLN A 275 -14.97 -0.43 6.26
CA GLN A 275 -15.56 -0.16 7.55
C GLN A 275 -14.74 0.91 8.26
N TRP A 276 -15.31 2.08 8.45
CA TRP A 276 -14.67 3.13 9.23
C TRP A 276 -14.72 2.79 10.72
N VAL A 277 -13.59 2.94 11.40
CA VAL A 277 -13.41 2.60 12.82
C VAL A 277 -12.56 3.67 13.49
N ASP A 278 -12.71 3.81 14.81
CA ASP A 278 -11.90 4.73 15.61
C ASP A 278 -10.63 4.05 16.15
N ASP A 279 -10.70 2.75 16.40
CA ASP A 279 -9.58 1.96 16.90
C ASP A 279 -8.80 1.31 15.74
N PRO A 280 -7.53 1.72 15.48
CA PRO A 280 -6.70 1.09 14.46
C PRO A 280 -6.30 -0.37 14.78
N GLU A 281 -6.43 -0.81 16.02
CA GLU A 281 -6.10 -2.17 16.46
C GLU A 281 -7.29 -3.14 16.31
N ASP A 282 -8.50 -2.65 15.98
CA ASP A 282 -9.64 -3.52 15.68
C ASP A 282 -9.45 -4.27 14.37
N LEU A 283 -8.84 -5.44 14.44
CA LEU A 283 -8.60 -6.33 13.30
C LEU A 283 -9.49 -7.59 13.30
N VAL A 284 -10.53 -7.60 14.14
CA VAL A 284 -11.49 -8.71 14.20
C VAL A 284 -12.46 -8.64 13.03
N VAL A 285 -12.57 -9.73 12.26
CA VAL A 285 -13.55 -9.86 11.17
C VAL A 285 -14.89 -10.31 11.75
N ASP A 286 -15.94 -9.51 11.58
CA ASP A 286 -17.31 -9.92 11.91
C ASP A 286 -17.81 -10.89 10.83
N PRO A 287 -18.10 -12.18 11.17
CA PRO A 287 -18.57 -13.17 10.18
C PRO A 287 -19.84 -12.76 9.43
N ARG A 288 -20.72 -11.97 10.07
CA ARG A 288 -22.00 -11.51 9.48
C ARG A 288 -21.81 -10.59 8.30
N ARG A 289 -20.64 -9.93 8.17
CA ARG A 289 -20.32 -9.11 7.01
C ARG A 289 -20.20 -9.92 5.72
N GLY A 290 -19.93 -11.23 5.83
CA GLY A 290 -19.89 -12.16 4.71
C GLY A 290 -21.22 -12.26 3.96
N ASP A 291 -22.35 -12.03 4.62
CA ASP A 291 -23.69 -12.08 3.99
C ASP A 291 -23.80 -11.09 2.82
N GLY A 292 -23.27 -9.87 2.98
CA GLY A 292 -23.23 -8.88 1.91
C GLY A 292 -22.30 -9.25 0.76
N PHE A 293 -21.26 -10.03 1.03
CA PHE A 293 -20.30 -10.47 0.00
C PHE A 293 -20.93 -11.43 -0.99
N TYR A 294 -21.84 -12.33 -0.56
CA TYR A 294 -22.53 -13.27 -1.46
C TYR A 294 -23.28 -12.55 -2.57
N ALA A 295 -24.05 -11.52 -2.22
CA ALA A 295 -24.83 -10.77 -3.21
C ALA A 295 -23.93 -10.10 -4.25
N GLU A 296 -22.84 -9.49 -3.82
CA GLU A 296 -21.89 -8.79 -4.69
C GLU A 296 -21.09 -9.75 -5.58
N VAL A 297 -20.56 -10.83 -5.00
CA VAL A 297 -19.76 -11.82 -5.72
C VAL A 297 -20.62 -12.57 -6.77
N ARG A 298 -21.86 -12.89 -6.44
CA ARG A 298 -22.78 -13.59 -7.35
C ARG A 298 -23.17 -12.77 -8.58
N LYS A 299 -22.95 -11.45 -8.59
CA LYS A 299 -23.11 -10.63 -9.80
C LYS A 299 -22.17 -11.09 -10.92
N TYR A 300 -20.93 -11.49 -10.58
CA TYR A 300 -19.93 -11.94 -11.54
C TYR A 300 -19.58 -13.43 -11.44
N TRP A 301 -19.92 -14.09 -10.34
CA TRP A 301 -19.76 -15.53 -10.14
C TRP A 301 -21.02 -16.14 -9.49
N PRO A 302 -22.09 -16.40 -10.27
CA PRO A 302 -23.33 -16.98 -9.75
C PRO A 302 -23.15 -18.36 -9.08
N GLY A 303 -22.10 -19.09 -9.44
CA GLY A 303 -21.78 -20.40 -8.91
C GLY A 303 -21.20 -20.41 -7.48
N LEU A 304 -21.09 -19.26 -6.80
CA LEU A 304 -20.61 -19.20 -5.42
C LEU A 304 -21.55 -19.97 -4.48
N PRO A 305 -21.11 -21.12 -3.88
CA PRO A 305 -21.95 -21.91 -3.00
C PRO A 305 -22.27 -21.18 -1.68
N ASP A 306 -23.43 -21.46 -1.11
CA ASP A 306 -23.78 -21.00 0.23
C ASP A 306 -22.80 -21.57 1.27
N GLY A 307 -22.43 -20.79 2.27
CA GLY A 307 -21.51 -21.18 3.33
C GLY A 307 -20.03 -21.30 2.90
N ALA A 308 -19.69 -21.00 1.64
CA ALA A 308 -18.32 -21.14 1.13
C ALA A 308 -17.36 -20.03 1.58
N LEU A 309 -17.88 -18.86 1.98
CA LEU A 309 -17.06 -17.75 2.46
C LEU A 309 -16.79 -17.90 3.95
N GLN A 310 -15.51 -17.95 4.31
CA GLN A 310 -15.05 -18.03 5.68
C GLN A 310 -14.34 -16.73 6.08
N PRO A 311 -14.52 -16.21 7.32
CA PRO A 311 -13.75 -15.06 7.79
C PRO A 311 -12.26 -15.32 7.62
N GLY A 312 -11.58 -14.39 6.99
CA GLY A 312 -10.12 -14.43 6.79
C GLY A 312 -9.41 -13.51 7.79
N TYR A 313 -8.94 -12.39 7.30
CA TYR A 313 -8.26 -11.38 8.11
C TYR A 313 -8.82 -9.98 7.81
N ALA A 314 -8.46 -9.01 8.65
CA ALA A 314 -8.70 -7.59 8.37
C ALA A 314 -7.37 -6.85 8.23
N GLY A 315 -7.37 -5.81 7.39
CA GLY A 315 -6.28 -4.85 7.29
C GLY A 315 -6.78 -3.44 7.57
N MET A 316 -5.91 -2.57 8.06
CA MET A 316 -6.24 -1.19 8.38
C MET A 316 -5.58 -0.24 7.38
N ARG A 317 -6.38 0.67 6.79
CA ARG A 317 -5.88 1.68 5.86
C ARG A 317 -5.73 3.02 6.58
N PRO A 318 -4.55 3.66 6.55
CA PRO A 318 -4.38 5.04 7.04
C PRO A 318 -5.09 5.99 6.08
N LYS A 319 -6.10 6.70 6.57
CA LYS A 319 -6.85 7.70 5.81
C LYS A 319 -6.55 9.10 6.32
N ILE A 320 -6.47 10.05 5.39
CA ILE A 320 -6.26 11.47 5.67
C ILE A 320 -7.47 12.33 5.29
N GLN A 321 -8.60 11.70 5.08
CA GLN A 321 -9.91 12.30 4.84
C GLN A 321 -10.99 11.60 5.67
N ALA A 322 -12.04 12.31 5.97
CA ALA A 322 -13.21 11.78 6.67
C ALA A 322 -14.02 10.80 5.79
N PRO A 323 -14.91 9.96 6.39
CA PRO A 323 -15.68 8.94 5.66
C PRO A 323 -16.49 9.43 4.47
N HIS A 324 -17.00 10.66 4.54
CA HIS A 324 -17.87 11.30 3.53
C HIS A 324 -17.11 12.19 2.53
N GLU A 325 -15.80 12.33 2.72
CA GLU A 325 -14.94 13.12 1.83
C GLU A 325 -14.37 12.27 0.69
N PRO A 326 -14.09 12.91 -0.46
CA PRO A 326 -13.39 12.24 -1.55
C PRO A 326 -12.02 11.69 -1.11
N ALA A 327 -11.63 10.56 -1.69
CA ALA A 327 -10.32 9.97 -1.42
C ALA A 327 -9.20 10.95 -1.78
N ARG A 328 -8.26 11.16 -0.86
CA ARG A 328 -7.09 12.03 -1.04
C ARG A 328 -5.90 11.26 -1.60
N ASP A 329 -4.98 11.99 -2.17
CA ASP A 329 -3.70 11.48 -2.67
C ASP A 329 -2.74 11.15 -1.53
N PHE A 330 -1.62 10.50 -1.84
CA PHE A 330 -0.48 10.38 -0.93
C PHE A 330 0.08 11.76 -0.57
N VAL A 331 0.57 11.89 0.64
CA VAL A 331 1.24 13.10 1.10
C VAL A 331 2.69 12.74 1.48
N LEU A 332 3.63 13.26 0.69
CA LEU A 332 5.07 13.17 0.92
C LEU A 332 5.57 14.60 1.13
N GLN A 333 5.88 14.96 2.37
CA GLN A 333 6.29 16.33 2.72
C GLN A 333 7.76 16.34 3.14
N GLY A 334 8.57 17.10 2.43
CA GLY A 334 9.95 17.40 2.80
C GLY A 334 10.12 18.82 3.36
N PRO A 335 11.38 19.23 3.64
CA PRO A 335 11.71 20.52 4.23
C PRO A 335 11.14 21.72 3.48
N ALA A 336 11.03 21.66 2.15
CA ALA A 336 10.46 22.71 1.32
C ALA A 336 8.98 23.01 1.63
N VAL A 337 8.25 22.08 2.25
CA VAL A 337 6.82 22.23 2.58
C VAL A 337 6.63 22.76 4.01
N HIS A 338 7.28 22.14 4.99
CA HIS A 338 7.06 22.43 6.42
C HIS A 338 8.22 23.18 7.09
N GLY A 339 9.28 23.49 6.36
CA GLY A 339 10.39 24.31 6.88
C GLY A 339 11.33 23.62 7.86
N VAL A 340 11.11 22.33 8.22
CA VAL A 340 11.97 21.60 9.17
C VAL A 340 13.09 20.90 8.41
N PRO A 341 14.37 21.31 8.56
CA PRO A 341 15.49 20.67 7.89
C PRO A 341 15.61 19.18 8.27
N GLY A 342 15.91 18.34 7.28
CA GLY A 342 16.14 16.91 7.48
C GLY A 342 14.90 16.07 7.78
N LEU A 343 13.70 16.66 7.90
CA LEU A 343 12.47 15.89 8.12
C LEU A 343 11.76 15.57 6.82
N VAL A 344 11.29 14.32 6.69
CA VAL A 344 10.30 13.91 5.68
C VAL A 344 9.16 13.18 6.35
N ASN A 345 7.92 13.58 6.07
CA ASN A 345 6.72 12.91 6.55
C ASN A 345 5.99 12.21 5.40
N LEU A 346 5.53 10.97 5.65
CA LEU A 346 4.73 10.17 4.73
C LEU A 346 3.36 9.91 5.36
N PHE A 347 2.29 10.52 4.79
CA PHE A 347 0.94 10.37 5.32
C PHE A 347 -0.01 9.77 4.28
N GLY A 348 -0.99 8.99 4.75
CA GLY A 348 -2.03 8.42 3.92
C GLY A 348 -1.53 7.40 2.90
N ILE A 349 -0.42 6.72 3.19
CA ILE A 349 0.14 5.69 2.30
C ILE A 349 -0.66 4.40 2.47
N GLU A 350 -1.83 4.37 1.84
CA GLU A 350 -2.69 3.20 1.68
C GLU A 350 -2.46 2.51 0.32
N SER A 351 -3.44 1.77 -0.23
CA SER A 351 -3.34 1.30 -1.62
C SER A 351 -3.20 2.49 -2.60
N PRO A 352 -2.21 2.45 -3.48
CA PRO A 352 -1.33 1.35 -3.88
C PRO A 352 0.07 1.33 -3.22
N GLY A 353 0.19 1.62 -1.94
CA GLY A 353 1.47 1.81 -1.23
C GLY A 353 2.46 0.64 -1.39
N LEU A 354 1.98 -0.62 -1.35
CA LEU A 354 2.82 -1.80 -1.59
C LEU A 354 3.48 -1.74 -2.99
N THR A 355 2.67 -1.56 -4.03
CA THR A 355 3.17 -1.43 -5.41
C THR A 355 4.10 -0.23 -5.57
N SER A 356 3.79 0.88 -4.89
CA SER A 356 4.51 2.16 -5.00
C SER A 356 5.76 2.23 -4.14
N SER A 357 6.01 1.27 -3.24
CA SER A 357 7.00 1.37 -2.16
C SER A 357 8.41 1.74 -2.66
N LEU A 358 8.90 1.06 -3.68
CA LEU A 358 10.22 1.36 -4.27
C LEU A 358 10.28 2.76 -4.91
N ALA A 359 9.20 3.18 -5.58
CA ALA A 359 9.13 4.52 -6.17
C ALA A 359 8.99 5.61 -5.09
N ILE A 360 8.32 5.33 -3.96
CA ILE A 360 8.30 6.21 -2.80
C ILE A 360 9.71 6.35 -2.24
N GLY A 361 10.48 5.28 -2.14
CA GLY A 361 11.88 5.32 -1.72
C GLY A 361 12.72 6.24 -2.61
N GLU A 362 12.61 6.11 -3.95
CA GLU A 362 13.28 7.01 -4.90
C GLU A 362 12.85 8.48 -4.69
N GLN A 363 11.56 8.71 -4.44
CA GLN A 363 11.03 10.06 -4.24
C GLN A 363 11.53 10.69 -2.94
N VAL A 364 11.58 9.94 -1.84
CA VAL A 364 12.11 10.41 -0.55
C VAL A 364 13.60 10.73 -0.67
N ALA A 365 14.38 9.88 -1.36
CA ALA A 365 15.78 10.17 -1.61
C ALA A 365 15.99 11.47 -2.38
N ARG A 366 15.11 11.80 -3.35
CA ARG A 366 15.12 13.10 -4.04
C ARG A 366 14.76 14.29 -3.15
N LEU A 367 13.77 14.14 -2.25
CA LEU A 367 13.36 15.22 -1.33
C LEU A 367 14.46 15.59 -0.34
N LEU A 368 15.41 14.69 -0.09
CA LEU A 368 16.53 14.89 0.84
C LEU A 368 17.84 15.28 0.18
N GLN A 369 17.88 15.39 -1.15
CA GLN A 369 19.04 15.92 -1.85
C GLN A 369 19.14 17.42 -1.61
N PRO A 370 20.35 17.96 -1.37
CA PRO A 370 20.56 19.41 -1.35
C PRO A 370 20.14 20.00 -2.71
N VAL A 371 19.42 21.11 -2.67
CA VAL A 371 19.06 21.90 -3.85
C VAL A 371 20.29 22.56 -4.40
#